data_0cfa8029897381ecef0a7f9fae775331
#
_entry.id   0cfa8029897381ecef0a7f9fae775331
#
_cell.length_a   1.000
_cell.length_b   1.000
_cell.length_c   1.000
_cell.angle_alpha   90.00
_cell.angle_beta   90.00
_cell.angle_gamma   90.00
#
_symmetry.space_group_name_H-M   'P 1'
#
loop_
_entity.id
_entity.type
_entity.pdbx_description
1 polymer ?
#
loop_
_entity_poly.entity_id
_entity_poly.type
_entity_poly.pdbx_seq_one_letter_code
_entity_poly.pdbx_strand_id
1 'polypeptide(L)'
;MKLSFEDYLKKENLSQHTISVYLWTVDYFISNYKDFSTENLHAYKGYLMEFFKPKTVNLRIQAINKYLDYIGKDKLRLSAVKIQQKTFLENVVSNADYTFLKKQLKKDGNMQWYFVVWYLGATGARVSELIRIKIEHVNL
;
A
#
# COMPACT_ATOMS: atom_id res chain seq x y z
N MET A 1 -0.21 -26.40 -19.44
CA MET A 1 -0.17 -26.25 -17.96
C MET A 1 -0.66 -24.86 -17.63
N LYS A 2 -1.75 -24.72 -16.88
CA LYS A 2 -2.29 -23.39 -16.52
C LYS A 2 -1.33 -22.74 -15.51
N LEU A 3 -0.84 -21.53 -15.79
CA LEU A 3 0.00 -20.76 -14.85
C LEU A 3 -0.73 -20.61 -13.51
N SER A 4 0.00 -20.64 -12.39
CA SER A 4 -0.60 -20.28 -11.09
C SER A 4 -0.98 -18.80 -11.09
N PHE A 5 -1.93 -18.40 -10.22
CA PHE A 5 -2.29 -16.98 -10.10
C PHE A 5 -1.10 -16.12 -9.62
N GLU A 6 -0.27 -16.69 -8.77
CA GLU A 6 0.97 -16.02 -8.32
C GLU A 6 1.93 -15.76 -9.51
N ASP A 7 2.14 -16.75 -10.38
CA ASP A 7 2.99 -16.59 -11.56
C ASP A 7 2.40 -15.59 -12.55
N TYR A 8 1.07 -15.54 -12.65
CA TYR A 8 0.38 -14.54 -13.45
C TYR A 8 0.68 -13.13 -12.93
N LEU A 9 0.60 -12.91 -11.60
CA LEU A 9 0.90 -11.62 -10.97
C LEU A 9 2.38 -11.22 -11.09
N LYS A 10 3.31 -12.19 -11.02
CA LYS A 10 4.74 -11.95 -11.24
C LYS A 10 5.05 -11.48 -12.66
N LYS A 11 4.38 -12.02 -13.66
CA LYS A 11 4.52 -11.57 -15.07
C LYS A 11 4.06 -10.12 -15.29
N GLU A 12 3.13 -9.65 -14.48
CA GLU A 12 2.67 -8.26 -14.48
C GLU A 12 3.66 -7.28 -13.78
N ASN A 13 4.84 -7.75 -13.37
CA ASN A 13 5.86 -6.97 -12.67
C ASN A 13 5.37 -6.28 -11.39
N LEU A 14 4.42 -6.88 -10.68
CA LEU A 14 3.94 -6.35 -9.41
C LEU A 14 4.98 -6.58 -8.30
N SER A 15 5.02 -5.65 -7.33
CA SER A 15 5.89 -5.82 -6.16
C SER A 15 5.48 -7.05 -5.34
N GLN A 16 6.44 -7.69 -4.67
CA GLN A 16 6.18 -8.86 -3.81
C GLN A 16 5.11 -8.58 -2.75
N HIS A 17 5.13 -7.36 -2.19
CA HIS A 17 4.10 -6.94 -1.23
C HIS A 17 2.69 -6.90 -1.88
N THR A 18 2.56 -6.35 -3.08
CA THR A 18 1.28 -6.32 -3.81
C THR A 18 0.78 -7.74 -4.12
N ILE A 19 1.69 -8.62 -4.55
CA ILE A 19 1.36 -10.02 -4.82
C ILE A 19 0.82 -10.70 -3.57
N SER A 20 1.49 -10.55 -2.42
CA SER A 20 1.04 -11.13 -1.15
C SER A 20 -0.35 -10.63 -0.74
N VAL A 21 -0.61 -9.32 -0.89
CA VAL A 21 -1.92 -8.73 -0.58
C VAL A 21 -3.01 -9.27 -1.51
N TYR A 22 -2.70 -9.45 -2.80
CA TYR A 22 -3.66 -9.98 -3.77
C TYR A 22 -3.99 -11.44 -3.52
N LEU A 23 -2.98 -12.27 -3.27
CA LEU A 23 -3.17 -13.68 -2.92
C LEU A 23 -4.03 -13.82 -1.67
N TRP A 24 -3.67 -13.11 -0.58
CA TRP A 24 -4.45 -13.12 0.66
C TRP A 24 -5.91 -12.69 0.44
N THR A 25 -6.15 -11.67 -0.39
CA THR A 25 -7.50 -11.17 -0.65
C THR A 25 -8.35 -12.22 -1.39
N VAL A 26 -7.76 -12.90 -2.37
CA VAL A 26 -8.45 -13.94 -3.13
C VAL A 26 -8.72 -15.16 -2.26
N ASP A 27 -7.75 -15.59 -1.45
CA ASP A 27 -7.90 -16.70 -0.52
C ASP A 27 -8.99 -16.41 0.53
N TYR A 28 -9.03 -15.17 1.04
CA TYR A 28 -10.10 -14.74 1.94
C TYR A 28 -11.47 -14.82 1.26
N PHE A 29 -11.60 -14.36 0.01
CA PHE A 29 -12.84 -14.44 -0.73
C PHE A 29 -13.27 -15.90 -0.95
N ILE A 30 -12.39 -16.76 -1.42
CA ILE A 30 -12.67 -18.18 -1.68
C ILE A 30 -13.09 -18.90 -0.38
N SER A 31 -12.48 -18.55 0.73
CA SER A 31 -12.79 -19.18 2.04
C SER A 31 -14.15 -18.77 2.62
N ASN A 32 -14.66 -17.58 2.25
CA ASN A 32 -15.90 -17.05 2.84
C ASN A 32 -17.10 -17.04 1.87
N TYR A 33 -16.84 -17.14 0.56
CA TYR A 33 -17.86 -17.10 -0.49
C TYR A 33 -17.72 -18.33 -1.39
N LYS A 34 -18.85 -18.96 -1.71
CA LYS A 34 -18.86 -20.25 -2.44
C LYS A 34 -18.29 -20.16 -3.87
N ASP A 35 -18.56 -19.05 -4.56
CA ASP A 35 -18.19 -18.88 -5.96
C ASP A 35 -18.04 -17.38 -6.32
N PHE A 36 -17.50 -17.13 -7.52
CA PHE A 36 -17.43 -15.80 -8.11
C PHE A 36 -18.70 -15.50 -8.92
N SER A 37 -19.86 -15.48 -8.24
CA SER A 37 -21.12 -14.99 -8.78
C SER A 37 -21.26 -13.47 -8.56
N THR A 38 -22.16 -12.85 -9.30
CA THR A 38 -22.46 -11.41 -9.14
C THR A 38 -22.92 -11.10 -7.72
N GLU A 39 -23.78 -11.96 -7.16
CA GLU A 39 -24.34 -11.83 -5.82
C GLU A 39 -23.23 -11.85 -4.76
N ASN A 40 -22.35 -12.85 -4.80
CA ASN A 40 -21.25 -13.00 -3.84
C ASN A 40 -20.23 -11.87 -3.96
N LEU A 41 -19.92 -11.40 -5.18
CA LEU A 41 -19.02 -10.28 -5.41
C LEU A 41 -19.60 -8.96 -4.86
N HIS A 42 -20.90 -8.73 -5.03
CA HIS A 42 -21.58 -7.56 -4.47
C HIS A 42 -21.68 -7.65 -2.94
N ALA A 43 -21.98 -8.82 -2.38
CA ALA A 43 -21.98 -9.04 -0.93
C ALA A 43 -20.60 -8.77 -0.31
N TYR A 44 -19.53 -9.27 -0.96
CA TYR A 44 -18.15 -8.99 -0.55
C TYR A 44 -17.81 -7.49 -0.61
N LYS A 45 -18.20 -6.80 -1.68
CA LYS A 45 -18.01 -5.35 -1.79
C LYS A 45 -18.76 -4.61 -0.68
N GLY A 46 -20.00 -4.99 -0.37
CA GLY A 46 -20.79 -4.44 0.76
C GLY A 46 -20.03 -4.60 2.08
N TYR A 47 -19.56 -5.81 2.38
CA TYR A 47 -18.73 -6.09 3.55
C TYR A 47 -17.48 -5.19 3.61
N LEU A 48 -16.77 -5.06 2.49
CA LEU A 48 -15.58 -4.20 2.45
C LEU A 48 -15.92 -2.73 2.76
N MET A 49 -17.03 -2.22 2.21
CA MET A 49 -17.45 -0.82 2.42
C MET A 49 -17.88 -0.54 3.86
N GLU A 50 -18.42 -1.52 4.55
CA GLU A 50 -18.83 -1.41 5.96
C GLU A 50 -17.62 -1.39 6.90
N PHE A 51 -16.62 -2.24 6.68
CA PHE A 51 -15.54 -2.47 7.65
C PHE A 51 -14.20 -1.80 7.31
N PHE A 52 -14.02 -1.28 6.09
CA PHE A 52 -12.71 -0.77 5.66
C PHE A 52 -12.77 0.63 5.04
N LYS A 53 -11.64 1.33 5.13
CA LYS A 53 -11.46 2.64 4.48
C LYS A 53 -11.49 2.50 2.95
N PRO A 54 -11.98 3.51 2.20
CA PRO A 54 -12.13 3.46 0.75
C PRO A 54 -10.87 3.04 -0.03
N LYS A 55 -9.67 3.44 0.43
CA LYS A 55 -8.40 3.00 -0.17
C LYS A 55 -8.20 1.50 -0.07
N THR A 56 -8.49 0.91 1.09
CA THR A 56 -8.40 -0.54 1.32
C THR A 56 -9.46 -1.29 0.51
N VAL A 57 -10.68 -0.76 0.45
CA VAL A 57 -11.76 -1.32 -0.38
C VAL A 57 -11.29 -1.41 -1.83
N ASN A 58 -10.79 -0.32 -2.40
CA ASN A 58 -10.33 -0.29 -3.78
C ASN A 58 -9.15 -1.23 -4.04
N LEU A 59 -8.20 -1.35 -3.11
CA LEU A 59 -7.09 -2.29 -3.23
C LEU A 59 -7.60 -3.74 -3.30
N ARG A 60 -8.55 -4.11 -2.45
CA ARG A 60 -9.14 -5.46 -2.46
C ARG A 60 -10.01 -5.71 -3.69
N ILE A 61 -10.77 -4.72 -4.16
CA ILE A 61 -11.49 -4.80 -5.43
C ILE A 61 -10.54 -5.02 -6.60
N GLN A 62 -9.39 -4.34 -6.64
CA GLN A 62 -8.38 -4.54 -7.67
C GLN A 62 -7.82 -5.98 -7.65
N ALA A 63 -7.57 -6.54 -6.46
CA ALA A 63 -7.11 -7.91 -6.32
C ALA A 63 -8.13 -8.91 -6.87
N ILE A 64 -9.42 -8.77 -6.52
CA ILE A 64 -10.49 -9.61 -7.05
C ILE A 64 -10.62 -9.46 -8.57
N ASN A 65 -10.59 -8.22 -9.08
CA ASN A 65 -10.68 -7.99 -10.51
C ASN A 65 -9.52 -8.64 -11.28
N LYS A 66 -8.29 -8.58 -10.75
CA LYS A 66 -7.14 -9.30 -11.33
C LYS A 66 -7.33 -10.81 -11.34
N TYR A 67 -7.93 -11.36 -10.30
CA TYR A 67 -8.25 -12.78 -10.28
C TYR A 67 -9.36 -13.14 -11.28
N LEU A 68 -10.39 -12.30 -11.41
CA LEU A 68 -11.45 -12.49 -12.41
C LEU A 68 -10.87 -12.48 -13.84
N ASP A 69 -9.91 -11.60 -14.14
CA ASP A 69 -9.20 -11.58 -15.42
C ASP A 69 -8.44 -12.90 -15.65
N TYR A 70 -7.72 -13.37 -14.62
CA TYR A 70 -6.95 -14.61 -14.66
C TYR A 70 -7.84 -15.84 -14.94
N ILE A 71 -9.05 -15.90 -14.38
CA ILE A 71 -9.99 -17.00 -14.60
C ILE A 71 -10.92 -16.80 -15.82
N GLY A 72 -10.78 -15.69 -16.56
CA GLY A 72 -11.58 -15.36 -17.75
C GLY A 72 -13.02 -14.92 -17.45
N LYS A 73 -13.24 -14.30 -16.27
CA LYS A 73 -14.55 -13.75 -15.84
C LYS A 73 -14.53 -12.23 -15.75
N ASP A 74 -13.82 -11.55 -16.65
CA ASP A 74 -13.66 -10.09 -16.73
C ASP A 74 -14.98 -9.31 -16.72
N LYS A 75 -16.05 -9.88 -17.25
CA LYS A 75 -17.40 -9.29 -17.25
C LYS A 75 -17.99 -9.07 -15.85
N LEU A 76 -17.48 -9.79 -14.84
CA LEU A 76 -17.92 -9.71 -13.45
C LEU A 76 -17.13 -8.69 -12.62
N ARG A 77 -16.26 -7.89 -13.24
CA ARG A 77 -15.43 -6.92 -12.52
C ARG A 77 -16.24 -5.95 -11.68
N LEU A 78 -15.77 -5.72 -10.47
CA LEU A 78 -16.34 -4.76 -9.55
C LEU A 78 -15.84 -3.33 -9.85
N SER A 79 -16.74 -2.37 -9.79
CA SER A 79 -16.38 -0.94 -9.87
C SER A 79 -15.74 -0.47 -8.55
N ALA A 80 -14.72 0.40 -8.67
CA ALA A 80 -14.10 1.04 -7.52
C ALA A 80 -15.06 1.99 -6.79
N VAL A 81 -14.81 2.21 -5.51
CA VAL A 81 -15.53 3.20 -4.70
C VAL A 81 -14.88 4.57 -4.89
N LYS A 82 -15.70 5.62 -5.03
CA LYS A 82 -15.21 7.00 -5.10
C LYS A 82 -14.51 7.39 -3.80
N ILE A 83 -13.27 7.88 -3.93
CA ILE A 83 -12.51 8.41 -2.79
C ILE A 83 -12.63 9.92 -2.83
N GLN A 84 -13.20 10.52 -1.79
CA GLN A 84 -13.06 11.97 -1.57
C GLN A 84 -11.62 12.22 -1.10
N GLN A 85 -10.81 12.85 -1.93
CA GLN A 85 -9.49 13.30 -1.52
C GLN A 85 -9.65 14.53 -0.62
N LYS A 86 -9.18 14.44 0.63
CA LYS A 86 -9.01 15.62 1.46
C LYS A 86 -7.92 16.48 0.82
N THR A 87 -8.24 17.72 0.50
CA THR A 87 -7.34 18.68 -0.16
C THR A 87 -6.22 19.16 0.78
N PHE A 88 -6.36 18.95 2.08
CA PHE A 88 -5.40 19.39 3.10
C PHE A 88 -4.81 18.19 3.82
N LEU A 89 -3.48 18.18 3.95
CA LEU A 89 -2.78 17.25 4.82
C LEU A 89 -2.97 17.74 6.27
N GLU A 90 -3.69 16.94 7.05
CA GLU A 90 -3.74 17.10 8.51
C GLU A 90 -2.42 16.57 9.11
N ASN A 91 -1.91 17.23 10.14
CA ASN A 91 -0.70 16.82 10.87
C ASN A 91 0.61 16.91 10.06
N VAL A 92 0.77 18.00 9.31
CA VAL A 92 2.07 18.33 8.69
C VAL A 92 2.99 18.94 9.75
N VAL A 93 4.20 18.40 9.87
CA VAL A 93 5.23 18.97 10.74
C VAL A 93 5.59 20.37 10.27
N SER A 94 5.46 21.38 11.13
CA SER A 94 5.85 22.75 10.80
C SER A 94 7.38 22.92 10.75
N ASN A 95 7.87 23.94 10.05
CA ASN A 95 9.28 24.28 10.06
C ASN A 95 9.79 24.60 11.49
N ALA A 96 8.93 25.16 12.34
CA ALA A 96 9.27 25.45 13.74
C ALA A 96 9.49 24.14 14.52
N ASP A 97 8.56 23.17 14.40
CA ASP A 97 8.67 21.86 15.05
C ASP A 97 9.90 21.09 14.56
N TYR A 98 10.15 21.09 13.25
CA TYR A 98 11.33 20.46 12.66
C TYR A 98 12.63 21.06 13.21
N THR A 99 12.72 22.39 13.27
CA THR A 99 13.89 23.09 13.79
C THR A 99 14.07 22.85 15.28
N PHE A 100 12.99 22.87 16.04
CA PHE A 100 13.00 22.56 17.47
C PHE A 100 13.50 21.14 17.74
N LEU A 101 12.94 20.15 17.04
CA LEU A 101 13.35 18.74 17.18
C LEU A 101 14.85 18.57 16.92
N LYS A 102 15.39 19.15 15.83
CA LYS A 102 16.81 19.10 15.53
C LYS A 102 17.70 19.71 16.61
N LYS A 103 17.31 20.86 17.13
CA LYS A 103 18.04 21.51 18.24
C LYS A 103 18.04 20.65 19.50
N GLN A 104 16.89 20.05 19.83
CA GLN A 104 16.76 19.19 21.01
C GLN A 104 17.62 17.94 20.87
N LEU A 105 17.57 17.23 19.73
CA LEU A 105 18.39 16.04 19.48
C LEU A 105 19.88 16.33 19.58
N LYS A 106 20.32 17.49 19.06
CA LYS A 106 21.72 17.92 19.18
C LYS A 106 22.12 18.24 20.63
N LYS A 107 21.24 18.90 21.38
CA LYS A 107 21.46 19.22 22.80
C LYS A 107 21.59 17.97 23.67
N ASP A 108 20.76 16.96 23.39
CA ASP A 108 20.73 15.70 24.10
C ASP A 108 21.87 14.73 23.65
N GLY A 109 22.73 15.16 22.73
CA GLY A 109 23.83 14.35 22.21
C GLY A 109 23.38 13.18 21.31
N ASN A 110 22.10 13.16 20.92
CA ASN A 110 21.53 12.07 20.12
C ASN A 110 21.80 12.33 18.62
N MET A 111 23.08 12.26 18.23
CA MET A 111 23.54 12.61 16.89
C MET A 111 23.00 11.69 15.81
N GLN A 112 22.78 10.40 16.11
CA GLN A 112 22.23 9.44 15.14
C GLN A 112 20.83 9.91 14.67
N TRP A 113 19.92 10.18 15.60
CA TRP A 113 18.58 10.66 15.26
C TRP A 113 18.60 12.07 14.68
N TYR A 114 19.54 12.93 15.09
CA TYR A 114 19.74 14.24 14.47
C TYR A 114 20.00 14.10 12.98
N PHE A 115 20.94 13.23 12.55
CA PHE A 115 21.24 13.02 11.15
C PHE A 115 20.11 12.37 10.37
N VAL A 116 19.39 11.42 10.97
CA VAL A 116 18.19 10.82 10.38
C VAL A 116 17.12 11.88 10.08
N VAL A 117 16.77 12.68 11.07
CA VAL A 117 15.76 13.75 10.93
C VAL A 117 16.21 14.80 9.91
N TRP A 118 17.48 15.21 9.99
CA TRP A 118 18.06 16.15 9.02
C TRP A 118 18.02 15.62 7.59
N TYR A 119 18.43 14.38 7.37
CA TYR A 119 18.44 13.75 6.06
C TYR A 119 17.03 13.65 5.46
N LEU A 120 16.07 13.14 6.24
CA LEU A 120 14.68 13.02 5.78
C LEU A 120 14.06 14.38 5.44
N GLY A 121 14.32 15.40 6.26
CA GLY A 121 13.84 16.76 6.00
C GLY A 121 14.52 17.46 4.81
N ALA A 122 15.81 17.18 4.56
CA ALA A 122 16.56 17.78 3.47
C ALA A 122 16.27 17.13 2.11
N THR A 123 16.00 15.82 2.09
CA THR A 123 15.85 15.05 0.85
C THR A 123 14.39 14.72 0.50
N GLY A 124 13.49 14.76 1.47
CA GLY A 124 12.12 14.25 1.31
C GLY A 124 12.04 12.73 1.11
N ALA A 125 13.13 12.00 1.40
CA ALA A 125 13.18 10.55 1.25
C ALA A 125 12.18 9.86 2.20
N ARG A 126 11.64 8.70 1.77
CA ARG A 126 10.83 7.86 2.65
C ARG A 126 11.72 7.10 3.64
N VAL A 127 11.20 6.78 4.83
CA VAL A 127 11.93 5.96 5.82
C VAL A 127 12.41 4.63 5.21
N SER A 128 11.59 3.99 4.37
CA SER A 128 11.97 2.75 3.67
C SER A 128 13.12 2.94 2.65
N GLU A 129 13.32 4.14 2.15
CA GLU A 129 14.45 4.49 1.27
C GLU A 129 15.71 4.73 2.11
N LEU A 130 15.58 5.49 3.22
CA LEU A 130 16.67 5.76 4.15
C LEU A 130 17.34 4.44 4.65
N ILE A 131 16.55 3.46 5.09
CA ILE A 131 17.10 2.18 5.63
C ILE A 131 17.81 1.33 4.56
N ARG A 132 17.66 1.64 3.29
CA ARG A 132 18.33 0.94 2.18
C ARG A 132 19.59 1.66 1.69
N ILE A 133 19.90 2.84 2.22
CA ILE A 133 21.11 3.58 1.85
C ILE A 133 22.33 2.84 2.38
N LYS A 134 23.30 2.64 1.50
CA LYS A 134 24.60 2.08 1.81
C LYS A 134 25.68 3.12 1.55
N ILE A 135 26.85 2.95 2.17
CA ILE A 135 28.01 3.84 1.98
C ILE A 135 28.40 3.97 0.50
N GLU A 136 28.29 2.86 -0.24
CA GLU A 136 28.58 2.81 -1.69
C GLU A 136 27.67 3.71 -2.55
N HIS A 137 26.51 4.14 -2.00
CA HIS A 137 25.58 5.05 -2.67
C HIS A 137 25.90 6.53 -2.43
N VAL A 138 26.92 6.84 -1.61
CA VAL A 138 27.32 8.21 -1.26
C VAL A 138 28.60 8.52 -1.99
N ASN A 139 28.53 9.39 -3.02
CA ASN A 139 29.72 9.97 -3.64
C ASN A 139 30.29 11.02 -2.70
N LEU A 140 31.48 10.78 -2.14
CA LEU A 140 32.26 11.72 -1.36
C LEU A 140 33.11 12.60 -2.27
#